data_fc6da96e75e2d8f4653c4f9c7fc0ec1e
#
_entry.id   fc6da96e75e2d8f4653c4f9c7fc0ec1e
#
_cell.length_a   1.000
_cell.length_b   1.000
_cell.length_c   1.000
_cell.angle_alpha   90.00
_cell.angle_beta   90.00
_cell.angle_gamma   90.00
#
_symmetry.space_group_name_H-M   'P 1'
#
loop_
_entity.id
_entity.type
_entity.pdbx_description
1 polymer ?
#
loop_
_entity_poly.entity_id
_entity_poly.type
_entity_poly.pdbx_seq_one_letter_code
_entity_poly.pdbx_strand_id
1 'polypeptide(L)'
;MKVANTGLNFDALLSRIKAEENLSKAEITFLLNLQDEDQIRALFQEARDVRQNYFGNKIFMYGFIYASTYCRNDCRFCLFRRSNSQTKRYRKSKQEIVAAAMRLADSGVHLIDLTMGEDPDIFNSDGAGFDRLVDLVASLQKKTELPIMVSPGVVPPDVLQQLAAAGAVWYACYQETHSPALFKQLRPGQDYQVRMQSKVDAHHFGLLVEEGLLCGVGETSDDLAQSMEVVKKLGADQMRVMNFVPQPGTPMATQTPPDRLKETLIAAVMRLVFPDRLIPASLDVEGIAGLESRLNSGANVVTSIVPPGEGLVGVAQHSLNIEEGGRTTASVKNVLKHVGLEPATREEYQNWIGRRQQAIASSKNSTEVAC
;
A
#
# COMPACT_ATOMS: atom_id res chain seq x y z
N MET A 1 19.97 -11.46 -21.24
CA MET A 1 19.12 -11.14 -22.40
C MET A 1 19.53 -9.76 -22.89
N LYS A 2 19.83 -9.59 -24.21
CA LYS A 2 20.12 -8.27 -24.76
C LYS A 2 18.87 -7.41 -24.67
N VAL A 3 18.96 -6.28 -23.96
CA VAL A 3 17.93 -5.24 -23.97
C VAL A 3 17.73 -4.85 -25.43
N ALA A 4 16.51 -5.02 -25.95
CA ALA A 4 16.16 -4.53 -27.27
C ALA A 4 16.44 -3.02 -27.27
N ASN A 5 17.20 -2.54 -28.24
CA ASN A 5 17.49 -1.12 -28.44
C ASN A 5 16.15 -0.46 -28.83
N THR A 6 15.43 0.06 -27.84
CA THR A 6 14.06 0.62 -27.98
C THR A 6 14.07 1.97 -28.71
N GLY A 7 15.25 2.51 -29.06
CA GLY A 7 15.38 3.85 -29.62
C GLY A 7 14.99 4.99 -28.64
N LEU A 8 14.62 4.65 -27.40
CA LEU A 8 14.29 5.64 -26.37
C LEU A 8 15.58 6.28 -25.83
N ASN A 9 15.56 7.61 -25.74
CA ASN A 9 16.64 8.40 -25.15
C ASN A 9 16.20 8.89 -23.76
N PHE A 10 17.02 8.62 -22.74
CA PHE A 10 16.73 8.98 -21.37
C PHE A 10 16.55 10.48 -21.15
N ASP A 11 17.43 11.32 -21.72
CA ASP A 11 17.38 12.78 -21.53
C ASP A 11 16.14 13.40 -22.16
N ALA A 12 15.76 12.91 -23.36
CA ALA A 12 14.53 13.32 -24.01
C ALA A 12 13.30 12.90 -23.19
N LEU A 13 13.31 11.68 -22.64
CA LEU A 13 12.23 11.19 -21.78
C LEU A 13 12.15 11.97 -20.48
N LEU A 14 13.28 12.26 -19.84
CA LEU A 14 13.34 13.06 -18.61
C LEU A 14 12.78 14.49 -18.86
N SER A 15 13.07 15.08 -20.01
CA SER A 15 12.53 16.40 -20.38
C SER A 15 11.01 16.39 -20.52
N ARG A 16 10.43 15.30 -21.06
CA ARG A 16 8.97 15.11 -21.16
C ARG A 16 8.32 14.89 -19.78
N ILE A 17 9.00 14.13 -18.91
CA ILE A 17 8.56 13.94 -17.53
C ILE A 17 8.48 15.27 -16.79
N LYS A 18 9.49 16.13 -16.94
CA LYS A 18 9.49 17.51 -16.39
C LYS A 18 8.37 18.39 -16.92
N ALA A 19 7.91 18.13 -18.13
CA ALA A 19 6.75 18.78 -18.73
C ALA A 19 5.40 18.12 -18.33
N GLU A 20 5.42 17.19 -17.38
CA GLU A 20 4.26 16.41 -16.89
C GLU A 20 3.49 15.68 -18.00
N GLU A 21 4.19 15.26 -19.05
CA GLU A 21 3.59 14.44 -20.11
C GLU A 21 3.34 13.01 -19.65
N ASN A 22 2.22 12.44 -20.12
CA ASN A 22 1.90 11.05 -19.81
C ASN A 22 2.93 10.09 -20.38
N LEU A 23 3.37 9.13 -19.55
CA LEU A 23 4.28 8.06 -19.96
C LEU A 23 3.50 6.91 -20.60
N SER A 24 4.00 6.43 -21.74
CA SER A 24 3.54 5.20 -22.35
C SER A 24 4.08 3.97 -21.63
N LYS A 25 3.43 2.82 -21.83
CA LYS A 25 3.89 1.54 -21.28
C LYS A 25 5.36 1.23 -21.64
N ALA A 26 5.76 1.51 -22.88
CA ALA A 26 7.14 1.28 -23.34
C ALA A 26 8.14 2.17 -22.58
N GLU A 27 7.81 3.42 -22.33
CA GLU A 27 8.63 4.36 -21.56
C GLU A 27 8.72 3.95 -20.10
N ILE A 28 7.61 3.53 -19.48
CA ILE A 28 7.60 2.96 -18.13
C ILE A 28 8.49 1.73 -18.06
N THR A 29 8.36 0.80 -19.01
CA THR A 29 9.21 -0.39 -19.09
C THR A 29 10.69 -0.03 -19.25
N PHE A 30 11.00 0.99 -20.05
CA PHE A 30 12.38 1.49 -20.20
C PHE A 30 12.94 2.00 -18.87
N LEU A 31 12.21 2.87 -18.16
CA LEU A 31 12.61 3.41 -16.85
C LEU A 31 12.82 2.31 -15.80
N LEU A 32 11.95 1.28 -15.79
CA LEU A 32 12.07 0.14 -14.88
C LEU A 32 13.27 -0.77 -15.17
N ASN A 33 13.93 -0.62 -16.32
CA ASN A 33 15.11 -1.39 -16.71
C ASN A 33 16.42 -0.57 -16.72
N LEU A 34 16.42 0.63 -16.14
CA LEU A 34 17.64 1.43 -16.02
C LEU A 34 18.71 0.67 -15.25
N GLN A 35 19.96 0.74 -15.75
CA GLN A 35 21.14 0.14 -15.15
C GLN A 35 22.24 1.18 -14.90
N ASP A 36 22.20 2.29 -15.62
CA ASP A 36 23.16 3.38 -15.47
C ASP A 36 22.88 4.17 -14.18
N GLU A 37 23.88 4.26 -13.33
CA GLU A 37 23.73 4.89 -12.01
C GLU A 37 23.43 6.39 -12.08
N ASP A 38 23.94 7.11 -13.11
CA ASP A 38 23.68 8.53 -13.28
C ASP A 38 22.23 8.76 -13.69
N GLN A 39 21.71 7.91 -14.60
CA GLN A 39 20.31 7.95 -15.00
C GLN A 39 19.38 7.60 -13.82
N ILE A 40 19.73 6.60 -13.02
CA ILE A 40 18.97 6.24 -11.82
C ILE A 40 18.96 7.39 -10.80
N ARG A 41 20.11 8.04 -10.58
CA ARG A 41 20.19 9.22 -9.69
C ARG A 41 19.33 10.38 -10.20
N ALA A 42 19.38 10.64 -11.53
CA ALA A 42 18.56 11.68 -12.15
C ALA A 42 17.06 11.36 -12.04
N LEU A 43 16.65 10.10 -12.24
CA LEU A 43 15.26 9.65 -12.05
C LEU A 43 14.78 9.84 -10.61
N PHE A 44 15.60 9.47 -9.62
CA PHE A 44 15.26 9.66 -8.20
C PHE A 44 15.16 11.15 -7.83
N GLN A 45 16.04 12.00 -8.43
CA GLN A 45 15.91 13.44 -8.22
C GLN A 45 14.57 13.94 -8.76
N GLU A 46 14.20 13.56 -9.98
CA GLU A 46 12.94 13.96 -10.58
C GLU A 46 11.74 13.49 -9.76
N ALA A 47 11.77 12.25 -9.25
CA ALA A 47 10.72 11.74 -8.38
C ALA A 47 10.58 12.56 -7.08
N ARG A 48 11.70 13.04 -6.51
CA ARG A 48 11.66 13.97 -5.36
C ARG A 48 11.09 15.33 -5.75
N ASP A 49 11.46 15.85 -6.91
CA ASP A 49 11.00 17.15 -7.39
C ASP A 49 9.48 17.12 -7.67
N VAL A 50 8.98 16.06 -8.28
CA VAL A 50 7.55 15.82 -8.45
C VAL A 50 6.83 15.73 -7.09
N ARG A 51 7.36 14.95 -6.14
CA ARG A 51 6.78 14.92 -4.78
C ARG A 51 6.76 16.32 -4.16
N GLN A 52 7.86 17.07 -4.27
CA GLN A 52 7.97 18.43 -3.72
C GLN A 52 6.92 19.37 -4.33
N ASN A 53 6.67 19.27 -5.64
CA ASN A 53 5.68 20.10 -6.34
C ASN A 53 4.24 19.82 -5.86
N TYR A 54 3.90 18.55 -5.61
CA TYR A 54 2.54 18.15 -5.25
C TYR A 54 2.26 18.13 -3.75
N PHE A 55 3.27 17.87 -2.92
CA PHE A 55 3.10 17.64 -1.47
C PHE A 55 4.03 18.50 -0.60
N GLY A 56 4.91 19.30 -1.21
CA GLY A 56 5.93 20.03 -0.45
C GLY A 56 6.87 19.06 0.28
N ASN A 57 7.31 19.48 1.47
CA ASN A 57 8.12 18.65 2.37
C ASN A 57 7.28 17.78 3.32
N LYS A 58 5.96 17.66 3.08
CA LYS A 58 5.02 17.01 3.99
C LYS A 58 4.91 15.52 3.74
N ILE A 59 4.95 14.75 4.82
CA ILE A 59 4.83 13.29 4.83
C ILE A 59 3.66 12.86 5.70
N PHE A 60 2.79 12.02 5.17
CA PHE A 60 1.73 11.39 5.94
C PHE A 60 2.26 10.16 6.69
N MET A 61 1.68 9.85 7.84
CA MET A 61 2.09 8.75 8.71
C MET A 61 0.89 7.88 9.06
N TYR A 62 0.97 6.56 8.78
CA TYR A 62 -0.10 5.61 9.02
C TYR A 62 0.26 4.64 10.14
N GLY A 63 -0.61 4.57 11.13
CA GLY A 63 -0.52 3.61 12.21
C GLY A 63 -1.16 2.28 11.83
N PHE A 64 -0.43 1.17 12.00
CA PHE A 64 -0.87 -0.17 11.65
C PHE A 64 -1.28 -0.97 12.88
N ILE A 65 -2.41 -1.66 12.76
CA ILE A 65 -2.88 -2.64 13.75
C ILE A 65 -3.14 -3.96 13.03
N TYR A 66 -2.30 -4.95 13.30
CA TYR A 66 -2.53 -6.31 12.85
C TYR A 66 -3.55 -6.98 13.76
N ALA A 67 -4.82 -6.96 13.36
CA ALA A 67 -5.93 -7.45 14.19
C ALA A 67 -5.95 -8.97 14.29
N SER A 68 -5.61 -9.67 13.20
CA SER A 68 -5.58 -11.13 13.13
C SER A 68 -4.52 -11.63 12.17
N THR A 69 -3.88 -12.75 12.52
CA THR A 69 -2.95 -13.51 11.65
C THR A 69 -3.59 -14.75 11.02
N TYR A 70 -4.90 -14.97 11.25
CA TYR A 70 -5.64 -16.02 10.57
C TYR A 70 -6.04 -15.58 9.17
N CYS A 71 -6.01 -16.53 8.21
CA CYS A 71 -6.45 -16.29 6.85
C CYS A 71 -7.00 -17.58 6.24
N ARG A 72 -8.07 -17.48 5.45
CA ARG A 72 -8.63 -18.62 4.71
C ARG A 72 -7.93 -18.91 3.38
N ASN A 73 -7.07 -17.98 2.92
CA ASN A 73 -6.35 -18.08 1.66
C ASN A 73 -4.99 -18.77 1.80
N ASP A 74 -4.47 -19.28 0.69
CA ASP A 74 -3.19 -19.99 0.60
C ASP A 74 -2.17 -19.28 -0.32
N CYS A 75 -2.08 -17.94 -0.26
CA CYS A 75 -1.11 -17.16 -1.03
C CYS A 75 0.31 -17.71 -0.83
N ARG A 76 1.06 -17.94 -1.92
CA ARG A 76 2.33 -18.65 -1.88
C ARG A 76 3.44 -17.91 -1.15
N PHE A 77 3.34 -16.60 -1.10
CA PHE A 77 4.34 -15.68 -0.51
C PHE A 77 4.03 -15.29 0.94
N CYS A 78 2.79 -15.46 1.40
CA CYS A 78 2.30 -14.82 2.62
C CYS A 78 2.54 -15.68 3.86
N LEU A 79 3.14 -15.07 4.90
CA LEU A 79 3.33 -15.72 6.20
C LEU A 79 2.01 -16.22 6.80
N PHE A 80 0.91 -15.46 6.62
CA PHE A 80 -0.40 -15.76 7.20
C PHE A 80 -1.24 -16.77 6.40
N ARG A 81 -0.69 -17.34 5.33
CA ARG A 81 -1.42 -18.35 4.54
C ARG A 81 -1.99 -19.46 5.41
N ARG A 82 -3.18 -19.97 5.04
CA ARG A 82 -3.94 -20.96 5.85
C ARG A 82 -3.12 -22.17 6.24
N SER A 83 -2.38 -22.75 5.29
CA SER A 83 -1.62 -23.98 5.48
C SER A 83 -0.26 -23.78 6.15
N ASN A 84 0.14 -22.56 6.53
CA ASN A 84 1.39 -22.32 7.24
C ASN A 84 1.24 -22.64 8.73
N SER A 85 1.89 -23.72 9.17
CA SER A 85 1.94 -24.14 10.58
C SER A 85 3.06 -23.49 11.39
N GLN A 86 3.97 -22.76 10.74
CA GLN A 86 5.12 -22.13 11.40
C GLN A 86 4.85 -20.71 11.88
N THR A 87 3.71 -20.11 11.51
CA THR A 87 3.37 -18.76 11.94
C THR A 87 2.60 -18.77 13.26
N LYS A 88 2.87 -17.77 14.11
CA LYS A 88 2.08 -17.54 15.30
C LYS A 88 0.70 -17.01 14.93
N ARG A 89 -0.34 -17.71 15.42
CA ARG A 89 -1.73 -17.32 15.21
C ARG A 89 -2.28 -16.58 16.42
N TYR A 90 -2.88 -15.41 16.17
CA TYR A 90 -3.62 -14.67 17.18
C TYR A 90 -4.79 -13.90 16.55
N ARG A 91 -5.77 -13.57 17.37
CA ARG A 91 -6.78 -12.54 17.14
C ARG A 91 -6.76 -11.60 18.32
N LYS A 92 -6.69 -10.30 18.07
CA LYS A 92 -6.82 -9.29 19.11
C LYS A 92 -8.30 -9.07 19.40
N SER A 93 -8.62 -8.89 20.66
CA SER A 93 -9.95 -8.47 21.08
C SER A 93 -10.23 -7.01 20.63
N LYS A 94 -11.50 -6.63 20.56
CA LYS A 94 -11.91 -5.25 20.29
C LYS A 94 -11.24 -4.25 21.24
N GLN A 95 -11.12 -4.60 22.54
CA GLN A 95 -10.49 -3.77 23.56
C GLN A 95 -9.00 -3.55 23.27
N GLU A 96 -8.25 -4.60 22.91
CA GLU A 96 -6.84 -4.50 22.54
C GLU A 96 -6.64 -3.65 21.29
N ILE A 97 -7.47 -3.83 20.25
CA ILE A 97 -7.42 -3.05 19.01
C ILE A 97 -7.68 -1.57 19.28
N VAL A 98 -8.73 -1.24 20.04
CA VAL A 98 -9.07 0.14 20.40
C VAL A 98 -7.95 0.78 21.23
N ALA A 99 -7.40 0.07 22.20
CA ALA A 99 -6.30 0.58 23.03
C ALA A 99 -5.04 0.87 22.19
N ALA A 100 -4.70 -0.02 21.24
CA ALA A 100 -3.59 0.19 20.31
C ALA A 100 -3.84 1.41 19.39
N ALA A 101 -5.06 1.56 18.87
CA ALA A 101 -5.44 2.68 18.02
C ALA A 101 -5.35 4.03 18.76
N MET A 102 -5.75 4.09 20.01
CA MET A 102 -5.64 5.31 20.82
C MET A 102 -4.18 5.70 21.03
N ARG A 103 -3.28 4.73 21.35
CA ARG A 103 -1.83 5.02 21.47
C ARG A 103 -1.23 5.50 20.16
N LEU A 104 -1.66 4.94 19.02
CA LEU A 104 -1.23 5.43 17.71
C LEU A 104 -1.73 6.85 17.44
N ALA A 105 -2.99 7.14 17.73
CA ALA A 105 -3.57 8.47 17.59
C ALA A 105 -2.82 9.51 18.44
N ASP A 106 -2.51 9.17 19.69
CA ASP A 106 -1.74 10.02 20.63
C ASP A 106 -0.29 10.23 20.12
N SER A 107 0.27 9.25 19.43
CA SER A 107 1.62 9.37 18.86
C SER A 107 1.72 10.34 17.66
N GLY A 108 0.57 10.71 17.08
CA GLY A 108 0.49 11.69 16.00
C GLY A 108 0.47 11.07 14.60
N VAL A 109 -0.04 9.85 14.42
CA VAL A 109 -0.36 9.31 13.09
C VAL A 109 -1.60 10.02 12.51
N HIS A 110 -1.76 9.95 11.19
CA HIS A 110 -2.85 10.60 10.45
C HIS A 110 -4.02 9.65 10.14
N LEU A 111 -3.75 8.34 10.19
CA LEU A 111 -4.69 7.28 9.83
C LEU A 111 -4.40 6.03 10.65
N ILE A 112 -5.44 5.27 10.97
CA ILE A 112 -5.34 3.91 11.52
C ILE A 112 -5.61 2.92 10.38
N ASP A 113 -4.62 2.07 10.05
CA ASP A 113 -4.78 0.93 9.16
C ASP A 113 -5.09 -0.33 9.99
N LEU A 114 -6.34 -0.77 9.89
CA LEU A 114 -6.82 -2.02 10.48
C LEU A 114 -6.58 -3.15 9.47
N THR A 115 -5.44 -3.80 9.60
CA THR A 115 -5.02 -4.85 8.67
C THR A 115 -5.19 -6.25 9.24
N MET A 116 -5.53 -7.20 8.37
CA MET A 116 -5.71 -8.60 8.72
C MET A 116 -5.66 -9.49 7.48
N GLY A 117 -5.60 -10.81 7.66
CA GLY A 117 -5.94 -11.75 6.60
C GLY A 117 -7.46 -11.84 6.40
N GLU A 118 -7.91 -12.60 5.40
CA GLU A 118 -9.33 -13.00 5.32
C GLU A 118 -9.61 -14.02 6.45
N ASP A 119 -9.83 -13.50 7.65
CA ASP A 119 -10.00 -14.31 8.84
C ASP A 119 -11.31 -15.13 8.76
N PRO A 120 -11.26 -16.47 8.87
CA PRO A 120 -12.47 -17.31 8.84
C PRO A 120 -13.53 -16.90 9.86
N ASP A 121 -13.15 -16.31 11.00
CA ASP A 121 -14.12 -15.85 12.00
C ASP A 121 -14.96 -14.64 11.52
N ILE A 122 -14.40 -13.82 10.63
CA ILE A 122 -15.11 -12.70 10.00
C ILE A 122 -15.94 -13.19 8.81
N PHE A 123 -15.41 -14.15 8.04
CA PHE A 123 -16.01 -14.66 6.82
C PHE A 123 -16.97 -15.85 7.01
N ASN A 124 -17.39 -16.14 8.23
CA ASN A 124 -18.36 -17.17 8.53
C ASN A 124 -19.74 -16.86 7.91
N SER A 125 -20.48 -17.91 7.58
CA SER A 125 -21.71 -17.85 6.78
C SER A 125 -22.90 -17.12 7.41
N ASP A 126 -22.84 -16.79 8.70
CA ASP A 126 -23.94 -16.14 9.44
C ASP A 126 -23.96 -14.60 9.36
N GLY A 127 -22.97 -13.97 8.71
CA GLY A 127 -22.85 -12.52 8.58
C GLY A 127 -22.37 -11.80 9.85
N ALA A 128 -22.52 -12.39 11.03
CA ALA A 128 -22.16 -11.75 12.30
C ALA A 128 -20.69 -11.34 12.40
N GLY A 129 -19.81 -11.97 11.62
CA GLY A 129 -18.41 -11.58 11.51
C GLY A 129 -18.21 -10.21 10.85
N PHE A 130 -18.97 -9.92 9.82
CA PHE A 130 -18.96 -8.61 9.16
C PHE A 130 -19.59 -7.54 10.03
N ASP A 131 -20.66 -7.84 10.75
CA ASP A 131 -21.27 -6.90 11.71
C ASP A 131 -20.25 -6.50 12.79
N ARG A 132 -19.48 -7.46 13.32
CA ARG A 132 -18.40 -7.17 14.27
C ARG A 132 -17.30 -6.30 13.69
N LEU A 133 -16.92 -6.50 12.41
CA LEU A 133 -15.94 -5.66 11.73
C LEU A 133 -16.46 -4.24 11.55
N VAL A 134 -17.70 -4.06 11.13
CA VAL A 134 -18.36 -2.75 10.98
C VAL A 134 -18.42 -2.01 12.33
N ASP A 135 -18.86 -2.70 13.40
CA ASP A 135 -18.90 -2.15 14.77
C ASP A 135 -17.51 -1.79 15.31
N LEU A 136 -16.49 -2.58 14.96
CA LEU A 136 -15.10 -2.25 15.29
C LEU A 136 -14.65 -0.96 14.60
N VAL A 137 -14.91 -0.80 13.31
CA VAL A 137 -14.56 0.40 12.54
C VAL A 137 -15.26 1.64 13.14
N ALA A 138 -16.56 1.56 13.42
CA ALA A 138 -17.30 2.65 14.05
C ALA A 138 -16.70 3.04 15.42
N SER A 139 -16.28 2.02 16.19
CA SER A 139 -15.64 2.24 17.50
C SER A 139 -14.28 2.91 17.38
N LEU A 140 -13.45 2.51 16.39
CA LEU A 140 -12.14 3.10 16.11
C LEU A 140 -12.29 4.55 15.69
N GLN A 141 -13.15 4.84 14.71
CA GLN A 141 -13.40 6.19 14.22
C GLN A 141 -13.85 7.11 15.38
N LYS A 142 -14.84 6.66 16.17
CA LYS A 142 -15.36 7.44 17.31
C LYS A 142 -14.32 7.72 18.38
N LYS A 143 -13.39 6.78 18.64
CA LYS A 143 -12.40 6.90 19.73
C LYS A 143 -11.14 7.65 19.34
N THR A 144 -10.73 7.55 18.08
CA THR A 144 -9.49 8.17 17.60
C THR A 144 -9.71 9.46 16.84
N GLU A 145 -10.92 9.67 16.29
CA GLU A 145 -11.29 10.77 15.40
C GLU A 145 -10.38 10.81 14.13
N LEU A 146 -9.71 9.69 13.83
CA LEU A 146 -8.86 9.54 12.65
C LEU A 146 -9.57 8.80 11.52
N PRO A 147 -9.20 9.05 10.26
CA PRO A 147 -9.59 8.22 9.14
C PRO A 147 -9.17 6.76 9.39
N ILE A 148 -10.04 5.82 9.02
CA ILE A 148 -9.78 4.38 9.14
C ILE A 148 -9.59 3.79 7.74
N MET A 149 -8.49 3.06 7.56
CA MET A 149 -8.28 2.15 6.44
C MET A 149 -8.60 0.73 6.89
N VAL A 150 -9.25 -0.04 6.04
CA VAL A 150 -9.55 -1.45 6.32
C VAL A 150 -8.95 -2.35 5.24
N SER A 151 -8.31 -3.43 5.66
CA SER A 151 -7.68 -4.44 4.78
C SER A 151 -8.19 -5.86 5.10
N PRO A 152 -9.50 -6.12 5.00
CA PRO A 152 -10.08 -7.42 5.39
C PRO A 152 -9.96 -8.49 4.28
N GLY A 153 -9.46 -8.15 3.09
CA GLY A 153 -9.57 -8.96 1.88
C GLY A 153 -10.83 -8.62 1.09
N VAL A 154 -11.33 -9.57 0.29
CA VAL A 154 -12.52 -9.36 -0.54
C VAL A 154 -13.77 -9.57 0.31
N VAL A 155 -14.52 -8.51 0.55
CA VAL A 155 -15.80 -8.53 1.27
C VAL A 155 -16.98 -8.27 0.32
N PRO A 156 -18.22 -8.67 0.66
CA PRO A 156 -19.41 -8.36 -0.13
C PRO A 156 -19.63 -6.84 -0.32
N PRO A 157 -20.26 -6.40 -1.41
CA PRO A 157 -20.48 -4.97 -1.67
C PRO A 157 -21.30 -4.26 -0.58
N ASP A 158 -22.31 -4.91 -0.03
CA ASP A 158 -23.12 -4.38 1.08
C ASP A 158 -22.28 -4.17 2.37
N VAL A 159 -21.28 -5.01 2.61
CA VAL A 159 -20.33 -4.84 3.70
C VAL A 159 -19.41 -3.64 3.44
N LEU A 160 -18.96 -3.41 2.19
CA LEU A 160 -18.19 -2.20 1.84
C LEU A 160 -19.02 -0.94 2.10
N GLN A 161 -20.29 -0.95 1.73
CA GLN A 161 -21.21 0.16 2.02
C GLN A 161 -21.36 0.42 3.51
N GLN A 162 -21.53 -0.65 4.31
CA GLN A 162 -21.65 -0.55 5.78
C GLN A 162 -20.34 -0.04 6.41
N LEU A 163 -19.17 -0.49 5.93
CA LEU A 163 -17.88 0.00 6.40
C LEU A 163 -17.69 1.49 6.10
N ALA A 164 -18.08 1.96 4.90
CA ALA A 164 -18.06 3.38 4.58
C ALA A 164 -18.98 4.20 5.52
N ALA A 165 -20.20 3.71 5.75
CA ALA A 165 -21.16 4.33 6.68
C ALA A 165 -20.66 4.34 8.14
N ALA A 166 -19.85 3.35 8.53
CA ALA A 166 -19.24 3.26 9.85
C ALA A 166 -18.00 4.17 10.03
N GLY A 167 -17.58 4.88 8.99
CA GLY A 167 -16.46 5.83 9.03
C GLY A 167 -15.13 5.30 8.47
N ALA A 168 -15.13 4.15 7.79
CA ALA A 168 -13.99 3.80 6.96
C ALA A 168 -13.85 4.82 5.82
N VAL A 169 -12.61 5.23 5.54
CA VAL A 169 -12.27 6.17 4.47
C VAL A 169 -11.51 5.46 3.35
N TRP A 170 -10.81 4.38 3.67
CA TRP A 170 -9.96 3.63 2.77
C TRP A 170 -10.26 2.14 2.77
N TYR A 171 -10.11 1.55 1.60
CA TYR A 171 -10.12 0.11 1.41
C TYR A 171 -8.83 -0.33 0.72
N ALA A 172 -8.08 -1.24 1.35
CA ALA A 172 -6.86 -1.82 0.81
C ALA A 172 -7.09 -3.31 0.49
N CYS A 173 -6.91 -3.67 -0.78
CA CYS A 173 -7.11 -5.04 -1.25
C CYS A 173 -6.14 -5.36 -2.40
N TYR A 174 -4.87 -5.61 -2.06
CA TYR A 174 -3.79 -5.72 -3.03
C TYR A 174 -3.94 -6.88 -3.99
N GLN A 175 -3.72 -6.59 -5.27
CA GLN A 175 -3.66 -7.61 -6.31
C GLN A 175 -2.29 -8.31 -6.32
N GLU A 176 -1.24 -7.63 -5.88
CA GLU A 176 0.20 -7.97 -5.92
C GLU A 176 0.79 -7.97 -7.34
N THR A 177 -0.01 -8.28 -8.34
CA THR A 177 0.33 -8.24 -9.77
C THR A 177 -0.94 -8.14 -10.60
N HIS A 178 -0.87 -7.43 -11.72
CA HIS A 178 -1.97 -7.37 -12.69
C HIS A 178 -1.72 -8.27 -13.92
N SER A 179 -0.71 -9.16 -13.85
CA SER A 179 -0.56 -10.29 -14.77
C SER A 179 -1.47 -11.43 -14.28
N PRO A 180 -2.56 -11.79 -15.02
CA PRO A 180 -3.50 -12.83 -14.56
C PRO A 180 -2.82 -14.20 -14.37
N ALA A 181 -1.81 -14.50 -15.21
CA ALA A 181 -1.06 -15.75 -15.11
C ALA A 181 -0.22 -15.81 -13.82
N LEU A 182 0.49 -14.72 -13.48
CA LEU A 182 1.27 -14.62 -12.25
C LEU A 182 0.36 -14.57 -11.02
N PHE A 183 -0.76 -13.83 -11.08
CA PHE A 183 -1.75 -13.80 -10.00
C PHE A 183 -2.26 -15.21 -9.65
N LYS A 184 -2.62 -16.00 -10.65
CA LYS A 184 -3.09 -17.38 -10.46
C LYS A 184 -2.03 -18.26 -9.76
N GLN A 185 -0.76 -18.03 -10.05
CA GLN A 185 0.35 -18.74 -9.38
C GLN A 185 0.52 -18.27 -7.93
N LEU A 186 0.51 -16.96 -7.67
CA LEU A 186 0.76 -16.38 -6.35
C LEU A 186 -0.41 -16.56 -5.38
N ARG A 187 -1.66 -16.52 -5.90
CA ARG A 187 -2.90 -16.53 -5.11
C ARG A 187 -3.83 -17.68 -5.52
N PRO A 188 -3.41 -18.95 -5.34
CA PRO A 188 -4.21 -20.10 -5.72
C PRO A 188 -5.59 -20.08 -5.03
N GLY A 189 -6.64 -20.40 -5.79
CA GLY A 189 -8.01 -20.45 -5.29
C GLY A 189 -8.71 -19.08 -5.13
N GLN A 190 -8.04 -17.97 -5.46
CA GLN A 190 -8.66 -16.65 -5.49
C GLN A 190 -9.04 -16.24 -6.92
N ASP A 191 -10.13 -15.50 -7.04
CA ASP A 191 -10.60 -14.98 -8.33
C ASP A 191 -10.03 -13.58 -8.56
N TYR A 192 -9.36 -13.39 -9.72
CA TYR A 192 -8.74 -12.14 -10.11
C TYR A 192 -9.79 -11.04 -10.33
N GLN A 193 -10.90 -11.35 -11.01
CA GLN A 193 -11.91 -10.37 -11.38
C GLN A 193 -12.73 -9.93 -10.16
N VAL A 194 -13.13 -10.87 -9.32
CA VAL A 194 -13.84 -10.58 -8.06
C VAL A 194 -13.00 -9.65 -7.18
N ARG A 195 -11.67 -9.89 -7.10
CA ARG A 195 -10.78 -9.05 -6.32
C ARG A 195 -10.57 -7.66 -6.94
N MET A 196 -10.58 -7.54 -8.27
CA MET A 196 -10.58 -6.25 -8.96
C MET A 196 -11.89 -5.51 -8.75
N GLN A 197 -13.04 -6.21 -8.89
CA GLN A 197 -14.36 -5.63 -8.75
C GLN A 197 -14.58 -5.05 -7.34
N SER A 198 -14.10 -5.71 -6.29
CA SER A 198 -14.25 -5.18 -4.91
C SER A 198 -13.63 -3.80 -4.71
N LYS A 199 -12.60 -3.45 -5.47
CA LYS A 199 -11.98 -2.10 -5.44
C LYS A 199 -12.83 -1.06 -6.20
N VAL A 200 -13.45 -1.47 -7.30
CA VAL A 200 -14.43 -0.65 -8.02
C VAL A 200 -15.64 -0.37 -7.14
N ASP A 201 -16.14 -1.41 -6.46
CA ASP A 201 -17.27 -1.30 -5.53
C ASP A 201 -16.92 -0.38 -4.35
N ALA A 202 -15.69 -0.47 -3.81
CA ALA A 202 -15.21 0.42 -2.76
C ALA A 202 -15.25 1.89 -3.19
N HIS A 203 -14.74 2.22 -4.38
CA HIS A 203 -14.87 3.55 -4.97
C HIS A 203 -16.33 3.96 -5.16
N HIS A 204 -17.18 3.02 -5.58
CA HIS A 204 -18.61 3.28 -5.73
C HIS A 204 -19.26 3.71 -4.42
N PHE A 205 -18.83 3.18 -3.29
CA PHE A 205 -19.31 3.60 -1.96
C PHE A 205 -18.54 4.77 -1.35
N GLY A 206 -17.64 5.43 -2.09
CA GLY A 206 -16.91 6.62 -1.66
C GLY A 206 -15.66 6.34 -0.82
N LEU A 207 -15.24 5.08 -0.73
CA LEU A 207 -13.96 4.72 -0.14
C LEU A 207 -12.83 5.04 -1.12
N LEU A 208 -11.73 5.59 -0.62
CA LEU A 208 -10.48 5.65 -1.33
C LEU A 208 -9.86 4.25 -1.42
N VAL A 209 -9.14 3.98 -2.51
CA VAL A 209 -8.57 2.66 -2.77
C VAL A 209 -7.05 2.69 -2.73
N GLU A 210 -6.47 1.80 -1.94
CA GLU A 210 -5.05 1.46 -2.02
C GLU A 210 -4.85 0.17 -2.82
N GLU A 211 -3.98 0.23 -3.84
CA GLU A 211 -3.50 -0.93 -4.59
C GLU A 211 -2.03 -1.22 -4.27
N GLY A 212 -1.64 -2.50 -4.28
CA GLY A 212 -0.30 -2.92 -3.95
C GLY A 212 0.29 -3.90 -4.97
N LEU A 213 1.59 -3.71 -5.25
CA LEU A 213 2.41 -4.60 -6.04
C LEU A 213 3.48 -5.26 -5.15
N LEU A 214 3.72 -6.54 -5.39
CA LEU A 214 4.83 -7.28 -4.80
C LEU A 214 5.89 -7.52 -5.86
N CYS A 215 7.12 -7.02 -5.64
CA CYS A 215 8.22 -7.23 -6.56
C CYS A 215 9.17 -8.33 -6.09
N GLY A 216 9.80 -9.02 -7.05
CA GLY A 216 10.67 -10.17 -6.79
C GLY A 216 9.93 -11.51 -6.71
N VAL A 217 8.73 -11.59 -7.27
CA VAL A 217 7.89 -12.81 -7.26
C VAL A 217 7.76 -13.48 -8.63
N GLY A 218 8.56 -13.04 -9.60
CA GLY A 218 8.59 -13.57 -10.97
C GLY A 218 8.00 -12.65 -12.03
N GLU A 219 7.64 -11.44 -11.66
CA GLU A 219 7.17 -10.39 -12.57
C GLU A 219 8.30 -9.85 -13.46
N THR A 220 7.94 -9.45 -14.67
CA THR A 220 8.79 -8.70 -15.60
C THR A 220 8.55 -7.20 -15.47
N SER A 221 9.45 -6.37 -16.04
CA SER A 221 9.22 -4.92 -16.12
C SER A 221 7.99 -4.57 -16.95
N ASP A 222 7.63 -5.41 -17.93
CA ASP A 222 6.41 -5.26 -18.72
C ASP A 222 5.16 -5.54 -17.89
N ASP A 223 5.17 -6.55 -17.01
CA ASP A 223 4.08 -6.83 -16.05
C ASP A 223 3.90 -5.66 -15.07
N LEU A 224 5.00 -5.04 -14.62
CA LEU A 224 4.95 -3.86 -13.73
C LEU A 224 4.38 -2.64 -14.46
N ALA A 225 4.83 -2.37 -15.69
CA ALA A 225 4.29 -1.28 -16.51
C ALA A 225 2.80 -1.50 -16.82
N GLN A 226 2.40 -2.73 -17.18
CA GLN A 226 1.00 -3.11 -17.34
C GLN A 226 0.20 -2.89 -16.06
N SER A 227 0.78 -3.22 -14.90
CA SER A 227 0.13 -2.98 -13.60
C SER A 227 -0.12 -1.50 -13.36
N MET A 228 0.82 -0.62 -13.67
CA MET A 228 0.64 0.83 -13.54
C MET A 228 -0.48 1.35 -14.44
N GLU A 229 -0.61 0.84 -15.68
CA GLU A 229 -1.73 1.19 -16.56
C GLU A 229 -3.08 0.73 -15.98
N VAL A 230 -3.15 -0.49 -15.45
CA VAL A 230 -4.38 -1.01 -14.82
C VAL A 230 -4.76 -0.17 -13.61
N VAL A 231 -3.81 0.15 -12.75
CA VAL A 231 -4.02 0.96 -11.54
C VAL A 231 -4.44 2.39 -11.91
N LYS A 232 -3.89 2.96 -12.98
CA LYS A 232 -4.31 4.26 -13.52
C LYS A 232 -5.78 4.22 -13.97
N LYS A 233 -6.20 3.16 -14.68
CA LYS A 233 -7.60 2.96 -15.09
C LYS A 233 -8.53 2.72 -13.92
N LEU A 234 -8.08 1.98 -12.90
CA LEU A 234 -8.83 1.78 -11.65
C LEU A 234 -9.04 3.10 -10.90
N GLY A 235 -8.17 4.08 -11.10
CA GLY A 235 -8.21 5.36 -10.40
C GLY A 235 -7.73 5.27 -8.95
N ALA A 236 -6.93 4.28 -8.58
CA ALA A 236 -6.46 4.10 -7.21
C ALA A 236 -5.82 5.38 -6.66
N ASP A 237 -6.07 5.65 -5.37
CA ASP A 237 -5.66 6.87 -4.68
C ASP A 237 -4.29 6.74 -4.02
N GLN A 238 -3.92 5.52 -3.70
CA GLN A 238 -2.60 5.15 -3.18
C GLN A 238 -2.09 3.93 -3.91
N MET A 239 -0.80 3.95 -4.28
CA MET A 239 -0.16 2.84 -4.96
C MET A 239 1.12 2.44 -4.22
N ARG A 240 1.17 1.19 -3.78
CA ARG A 240 2.28 0.62 -3.01
C ARG A 240 3.09 -0.34 -3.85
N VAL A 241 4.40 -0.35 -3.64
CA VAL A 241 5.27 -1.49 -3.98
C VAL A 241 5.99 -1.98 -2.74
N MET A 242 6.17 -3.28 -2.62
CA MET A 242 6.96 -3.90 -1.56
C MET A 242 7.86 -4.99 -2.12
N ASN A 243 9.07 -5.06 -1.60
CA ASN A 243 9.95 -6.20 -1.87
C ASN A 243 9.39 -7.48 -1.26
N PHE A 244 9.42 -8.56 -2.05
CA PHE A 244 9.18 -9.88 -1.52
C PHE A 244 10.25 -10.26 -0.47
N VAL A 245 9.78 -10.73 0.67
CA VAL A 245 10.63 -11.28 1.73
C VAL A 245 10.27 -12.75 1.92
N PRO A 246 11.22 -13.69 1.75
CA PRO A 246 10.96 -15.12 1.97
C PRO A 246 10.43 -15.37 3.38
N GLN A 247 9.32 -16.10 3.49
CA GLN A 247 8.68 -16.37 4.78
C GLN A 247 8.75 -17.88 5.09
N PRO A 248 9.10 -18.27 6.34
CA PRO A 248 9.13 -19.67 6.73
C PRO A 248 7.75 -20.33 6.60
N GLY A 249 7.74 -21.60 6.22
CA GLY A 249 6.50 -22.35 6.01
C GLY A 249 5.68 -21.97 4.77
N THR A 250 6.24 -21.16 3.88
CA THR A 250 5.61 -20.82 2.60
C THR A 250 6.28 -21.56 1.43
N PRO A 251 5.59 -21.78 0.31
CA PRO A 251 6.19 -22.34 -0.90
C PRO A 251 7.34 -21.53 -1.49
N MET A 252 7.47 -20.26 -1.11
CA MET A 252 8.49 -19.33 -1.58
C MET A 252 9.57 -19.04 -0.52
N ALA A 253 9.65 -19.85 0.52
CA ALA A 253 10.59 -19.66 1.65
C ALA A 253 12.08 -19.67 1.26
N THR A 254 12.43 -20.29 0.13
CA THR A 254 13.81 -20.40 -0.36
C THR A 254 14.10 -19.49 -1.56
N GLN A 255 13.13 -18.69 -2.00
CA GLN A 255 13.31 -17.77 -3.13
C GLN A 255 14.20 -16.60 -2.71
N THR A 256 15.17 -16.24 -3.55
CA THR A 256 16.03 -15.07 -3.30
C THR A 256 15.20 -13.79 -3.35
N PRO A 257 15.26 -12.94 -2.31
CA PRO A 257 14.60 -11.63 -2.37
C PRO A 257 15.25 -10.74 -3.43
N PRO A 258 14.49 -9.81 -4.01
CA PRO A 258 15.05 -8.82 -4.93
C PRO A 258 15.98 -7.84 -4.20
N ASP A 259 16.83 -7.15 -4.97
CA ASP A 259 17.60 -6.02 -4.45
C ASP A 259 16.66 -4.87 -4.05
N ARG A 260 17.06 -4.11 -3.03
CA ARG A 260 16.36 -2.88 -2.59
C ARG A 260 16.22 -1.86 -3.73
N LEU A 261 17.24 -1.76 -4.58
CA LEU A 261 17.20 -0.85 -5.73
C LEU A 261 15.98 -1.11 -6.61
N LYS A 262 15.57 -2.38 -6.78
CA LYS A 262 14.39 -2.71 -7.59
C LYS A 262 13.12 -2.07 -7.02
N GLU A 263 12.88 -2.17 -5.71
CA GLU A 263 11.72 -1.56 -5.05
C GLU A 263 11.72 -0.03 -5.19
N THR A 264 12.86 0.59 -4.90
CA THR A 264 12.98 2.05 -4.94
C THR A 264 12.90 2.62 -6.36
N LEU A 265 13.41 1.89 -7.35
CA LEU A 265 13.25 2.25 -8.77
C LEU A 265 11.78 2.19 -9.19
N ILE A 266 11.06 1.12 -8.81
CA ILE A 266 9.62 1.01 -9.07
C ILE A 266 8.86 2.17 -8.38
N ALA A 267 9.18 2.48 -7.13
CA ALA A 267 8.55 3.57 -6.39
C ALA A 267 8.78 4.94 -7.05
N ALA A 268 10.00 5.19 -7.56
CA ALA A 268 10.32 6.41 -8.30
C ALA A 268 9.51 6.50 -9.60
N VAL A 269 9.45 5.43 -10.38
CA VAL A 269 8.62 5.39 -11.60
C VAL A 269 7.14 5.58 -11.27
N MET A 270 6.63 4.95 -10.19
CA MET A 270 5.27 5.18 -9.71
C MET A 270 5.01 6.66 -9.42
N ARG A 271 5.96 7.38 -8.79
CA ARG A 271 5.81 8.82 -8.53
C ARG A 271 5.66 9.62 -9.82
N LEU A 272 6.39 9.25 -10.86
CA LEU A 272 6.30 9.96 -12.15
C LEU A 272 5.02 9.64 -12.91
N VAL A 273 4.50 8.41 -12.77
CA VAL A 273 3.22 7.99 -13.38
C VAL A 273 2.01 8.52 -12.61
N PHE A 274 2.14 8.69 -11.30
CA PHE A 274 1.08 9.10 -10.36
C PHE A 274 1.52 10.31 -9.52
N PRO A 275 1.69 11.49 -10.13
CA PRO A 275 2.33 12.63 -9.46
C PRO A 275 1.54 13.15 -8.26
N ASP A 276 0.21 13.06 -8.29
CA ASP A 276 -0.73 13.56 -7.28
C ASP A 276 -1.25 12.46 -6.31
N ARG A 277 -0.74 11.22 -6.42
CA ARG A 277 -1.19 10.09 -5.60
C ARG A 277 -0.27 9.84 -4.41
N LEU A 278 -0.75 9.04 -3.47
CA LEU A 278 0.07 8.60 -2.34
C LEU A 278 0.94 7.41 -2.75
N ILE A 279 2.23 7.50 -2.42
CA ILE A 279 3.22 6.43 -2.63
C ILE A 279 3.83 6.09 -1.28
N PRO A 280 3.53 4.92 -0.71
CA PRO A 280 4.02 4.52 0.59
C PRO A 280 5.50 4.11 0.64
N ALA A 281 6.15 4.51 1.73
CA ALA A 281 7.39 3.95 2.26
C ALA A 281 7.01 3.02 3.43
N SER A 282 6.97 1.71 3.19
CA SER A 282 6.59 0.74 4.22
C SER A 282 7.74 0.43 5.15
N LEU A 283 7.45 0.39 6.46
CA LEU A 283 8.40 -0.08 7.48
C LEU A 283 8.33 -1.61 7.72
N ASP A 284 7.48 -2.34 7.01
CA ASP A 284 7.37 -3.80 7.15
C ASP A 284 8.64 -4.54 6.71
N VAL A 285 9.32 -4.01 5.69
CA VAL A 285 10.60 -4.52 5.23
C VAL A 285 11.70 -3.59 5.73
N GLU A 286 12.69 -4.11 6.43
CA GLU A 286 13.86 -3.38 6.96
C GLU A 286 13.58 -2.30 8.03
N GLY A 287 12.35 -2.13 8.48
CA GLY A 287 12.03 -1.15 9.51
C GLY A 287 12.47 0.27 9.15
N ILE A 288 12.99 0.98 10.15
CA ILE A 288 13.46 2.37 10.00
C ILE A 288 14.71 2.48 9.10
N ALA A 289 15.54 1.43 9.02
CA ALA A 289 16.76 1.44 8.22
C ALA A 289 16.50 1.54 6.70
N GLY A 290 15.34 1.09 6.24
CA GLY A 290 14.92 1.20 4.83
C GLY A 290 14.19 2.51 4.49
N LEU A 291 13.86 3.34 5.47
CA LEU A 291 12.95 4.47 5.25
C LEU A 291 13.56 5.56 4.37
N GLU A 292 14.81 5.94 4.61
CA GLU A 292 15.47 7.02 3.88
C GLU A 292 15.51 6.75 2.37
N SER A 293 15.89 5.53 1.97
CA SER A 293 15.97 5.16 0.54
C SER A 293 14.60 5.25 -0.16
N ARG A 294 13.52 4.86 0.53
CA ARG A 294 12.15 4.95 0.02
C ARG A 294 11.66 6.40 -0.09
N LEU A 295 11.97 7.25 0.89
CA LEU A 295 11.69 8.68 0.82
C LEU A 295 12.46 9.35 -0.34
N ASN A 296 13.72 8.97 -0.54
CA ASN A 296 14.56 9.46 -1.62
C ASN A 296 14.11 8.99 -3.02
N SER A 297 13.26 7.97 -3.11
CA SER A 297 12.59 7.56 -4.35
C SER A 297 11.24 8.23 -4.59
N GLY A 298 10.87 9.27 -3.84
CA GLY A 298 9.65 10.05 -4.07
C GLY A 298 8.44 9.61 -3.26
N ALA A 299 8.56 8.68 -2.30
CA ALA A 299 7.48 8.32 -1.38
C ALA A 299 7.05 9.52 -0.52
N ASN A 300 5.76 9.59 -0.19
CA ASN A 300 5.15 10.68 0.60
C ASN A 300 4.24 10.20 1.74
N VAL A 301 4.20 8.89 1.99
CA VAL A 301 3.51 8.28 3.15
C VAL A 301 4.45 7.32 3.82
N VAL A 302 4.56 7.35 5.15
CA VAL A 302 5.21 6.30 5.94
C VAL A 302 4.13 5.41 6.53
N THR A 303 4.22 4.12 6.23
CA THR A 303 3.23 3.13 6.69
C THR A 303 3.85 2.10 7.62
N SER A 304 3.01 1.28 8.23
CA SER A 304 3.43 0.23 9.17
C SER A 304 4.07 0.76 10.45
N ILE A 305 3.70 1.98 10.87
CA ILE A 305 4.03 2.52 12.19
C ILE A 305 3.19 1.77 13.23
N VAL A 306 3.82 1.33 14.31
CA VAL A 306 3.17 0.53 15.35
C VAL A 306 3.26 1.20 16.71
N PRO A 307 2.33 0.89 17.65
CA PRO A 307 2.40 1.42 18.99
C PRO A 307 3.70 0.98 19.69
N PRO A 308 4.35 1.87 20.46
CA PRO A 308 5.53 1.49 21.24
C PRO A 308 5.23 0.32 22.18
N GLY A 309 6.17 -0.64 22.28
CA GLY A 309 6.09 -1.77 23.21
C GLY A 309 5.08 -2.86 22.84
N GLU A 310 4.50 -2.83 21.65
CA GLU A 310 3.64 -3.92 21.16
C GLU A 310 4.33 -4.82 20.15
N GLY A 311 4.44 -6.13 20.49
CA GLY A 311 4.87 -7.17 19.57
C GLY A 311 3.78 -7.48 18.54
N LEU A 312 3.95 -7.05 17.29
CA LEU A 312 3.06 -7.37 16.20
C LEU A 312 3.83 -8.13 15.11
N VAL A 313 3.34 -9.30 14.72
CA VAL A 313 3.90 -10.02 13.58
C VAL A 313 3.35 -9.36 12.31
N GLY A 314 4.21 -8.63 11.59
CA GLY A 314 3.90 -8.15 10.24
C GLY A 314 3.98 -9.27 9.20
N VAL A 315 3.40 -9.03 8.03
CA VAL A 315 3.38 -10.02 6.91
C VAL A 315 4.79 -10.40 6.45
N ALA A 316 5.74 -9.48 6.60
CA ALA A 316 7.14 -9.63 6.20
C ALA A 316 8.12 -9.78 7.38
N GLN A 317 7.62 -9.92 8.61
CA GLN A 317 8.47 -10.02 9.79
C GLN A 317 8.21 -11.31 10.56
N HIS A 318 9.29 -11.99 10.93
CA HIS A 318 9.27 -13.22 11.74
C HIS A 318 9.27 -12.93 13.24
N SER A 319 9.86 -11.78 13.64
CA SER A 319 10.05 -11.40 15.03
C SER A 319 8.81 -10.69 15.58
N LEU A 320 8.46 -11.01 16.82
CA LEU A 320 7.48 -10.25 17.61
C LEU A 320 8.08 -8.97 18.19
N ASN A 321 9.39 -8.79 18.07
CA ASN A 321 10.09 -7.63 18.63
C ASN A 321 10.06 -6.46 17.65
N ILE A 322 9.08 -5.60 17.82
CA ILE A 322 8.91 -4.39 17.02
C ILE A 322 10.02 -3.38 17.25
N GLU A 323 10.59 -3.35 18.44
CA GLU A 323 11.64 -2.39 18.80
C GLU A 323 12.90 -2.58 17.96
N GLU A 324 13.17 -3.79 17.48
CA GLU A 324 14.26 -4.06 16.54
C GLU A 324 14.09 -3.33 15.20
N GLY A 325 12.86 -3.09 14.75
CA GLY A 325 12.56 -2.37 13.51
C GLY A 325 12.48 -0.85 13.67
N GLY A 326 12.44 -0.33 14.90
CA GLY A 326 12.32 1.10 15.19
C GLY A 326 11.07 1.76 14.61
N ARG A 327 9.97 1.03 14.48
CA ARG A 327 8.76 1.42 13.74
C ARG A 327 7.84 2.37 14.51
N THR A 328 8.40 3.36 15.21
CA THR A 328 7.64 4.35 15.98
C THR A 328 7.58 5.70 15.27
N THR A 329 6.57 6.51 15.58
CA THR A 329 6.46 7.88 15.08
C THR A 329 7.68 8.74 15.46
N ALA A 330 8.27 8.53 16.64
CA ALA A 330 9.47 9.25 17.09
C ALA A 330 10.66 8.94 16.17
N SER A 331 10.92 7.66 15.87
CA SER A 331 11.99 7.25 14.98
C SER A 331 11.77 7.77 13.55
N VAL A 332 10.52 7.71 13.07
CA VAL A 332 10.15 8.26 11.75
C VAL A 332 10.44 9.75 11.67
N LYS A 333 10.01 10.55 12.66
CA LYS A 333 10.25 12.01 12.71
C LYS A 333 11.74 12.36 12.66
N ASN A 334 12.59 11.56 13.31
CA ASN A 334 14.04 11.76 13.27
C ASN A 334 14.60 11.59 11.85
N VAL A 335 14.17 10.53 11.13
CA VAL A 335 14.59 10.33 9.73
C VAL A 335 14.05 11.44 8.83
N LEU A 336 12.79 11.82 8.96
CA LEU A 336 12.21 12.92 8.17
C LEU A 336 13.02 14.20 8.33
N LYS A 337 13.33 14.58 9.56
CA LYS A 337 14.17 15.76 9.85
C LYS A 337 15.56 15.67 9.21
N HIS A 338 16.17 14.48 9.22
CA HIS A 338 17.49 14.27 8.61
C HIS A 338 17.47 14.51 7.09
N VAL A 339 16.41 14.11 6.41
CA VAL A 339 16.27 14.26 4.95
C VAL A 339 15.52 15.53 4.52
N GLY A 340 15.31 16.48 5.42
CA GLY A 340 14.66 17.76 5.12
C GLY A 340 13.14 17.68 4.90
N LEU A 341 12.51 16.63 5.41
CA LEU A 341 11.08 16.42 5.37
C LEU A 341 10.46 16.57 6.76
N GLU A 342 9.14 16.71 6.82
CA GLU A 342 8.41 16.82 8.08
C GLU A 342 7.05 16.12 8.03
N PRO A 343 6.50 15.71 9.16
CA PRO A 343 5.13 15.22 9.20
C PRO A 343 4.14 16.30 8.74
N ALA A 344 3.15 15.91 7.97
CA ALA A 344 1.99 16.75 7.70
C ALA A 344 1.19 17.01 8.98
N THR A 345 0.26 17.94 8.94
CA THR A 345 -0.78 18.08 9.97
C THR A 345 -1.95 17.14 9.68
N ARG A 346 -2.80 16.87 10.68
CA ARG A 346 -4.05 16.12 10.48
C ARG A 346 -4.97 16.84 9.49
N GLU A 347 -5.02 18.16 9.54
CA GLU A 347 -5.81 18.98 8.64
C GLU A 347 -5.34 18.86 7.19
N GLU A 348 -4.02 18.90 6.92
CA GLU A 348 -3.47 18.71 5.58
C GLU A 348 -3.84 17.34 5.00
N TYR A 349 -3.83 16.29 5.84
CA TYR A 349 -4.25 14.96 5.41
C TYR A 349 -5.76 14.88 5.13
N GLN A 350 -6.59 15.41 6.02
CA GLN A 350 -8.05 15.46 5.84
C GLN A 350 -8.43 16.27 4.58
N ASN A 351 -7.76 17.38 4.33
CA ASN A 351 -7.95 18.18 3.13
C ASN A 351 -7.57 17.42 1.85
N TRP A 352 -6.50 16.62 1.89
CA TRP A 352 -6.12 15.75 0.78
C TRP A 352 -7.22 14.69 0.53
N ILE A 353 -7.68 13.98 1.57
CA ILE A 353 -8.79 13.02 1.49
C ILE A 353 -10.03 13.66 0.86
N GLY A 354 -10.46 14.82 1.38
CA GLY A 354 -11.66 15.51 0.90
C GLY A 354 -11.59 15.85 -0.60
N ARG A 355 -10.45 16.36 -1.07
CA ARG A 355 -10.24 16.61 -2.50
C ARG A 355 -10.34 15.33 -3.35
N ARG A 356 -9.78 14.21 -2.86
CA ARG A 356 -9.84 12.92 -3.57
C ARG A 356 -11.27 12.40 -3.66
N GLN A 357 -12.01 12.41 -2.56
CA GLN A 357 -13.41 11.96 -2.53
C GLN A 357 -14.31 12.84 -3.42
N GLN A 358 -14.08 14.15 -3.46
CA GLN A 358 -14.77 15.04 -4.38
C GLN A 358 -14.48 14.72 -5.84
N ALA A 359 -13.22 14.41 -6.19
CA ALA A 359 -12.83 14.02 -7.54
C ALA A 359 -13.52 12.73 -7.99
N ILE A 360 -13.62 11.72 -7.09
CA ILE A 360 -14.35 10.47 -7.35
C ILE A 360 -15.84 10.75 -7.56
N ALA A 361 -16.48 11.56 -6.73
CA ALA A 361 -17.88 11.91 -6.86
C ALA A 361 -18.18 12.64 -8.18
N SER A 362 -17.30 13.56 -8.58
CA SER A 362 -17.45 14.33 -9.84
C SER A 362 -17.32 13.45 -11.08
N SER A 363 -16.42 12.44 -11.07
CA SER A 363 -16.24 11.53 -12.20
C SER A 363 -17.46 10.63 -12.42
N LYS A 364 -18.19 10.25 -11.37
CA LYS A 364 -19.41 9.45 -11.46
C LYS A 364 -20.53 10.21 -12.16
N ASN A 365 -20.74 11.48 -11.77
CA ASN A 365 -21.78 12.32 -12.36
C ASN A 365 -21.55 12.55 -13.87
N SER A 366 -20.29 12.58 -14.32
CA SER A 366 -19.93 12.75 -15.74
C SER A 366 -20.24 11.48 -16.57
N THR A 367 -20.23 10.31 -15.97
CA THR A 367 -20.51 9.03 -16.66
C THR A 367 -22.01 8.76 -16.73
N GLU A 368 -22.81 9.19 -15.75
CA GLU A 368 -24.27 9.05 -15.75
C GLU A 368 -24.99 10.04 -16.71
N VAL A 369 -24.35 11.17 -17.05
CA VAL A 369 -24.90 12.16 -18.00
C VAL A 369 -24.60 11.78 -19.46
N ALA A 370 -23.72 10.80 -19.70
CA ALA A 370 -23.34 10.35 -21.05
C ALA A 370 -24.04 9.05 -21.51
N CYS A 371 -25.05 8.55 -20.77
CA CYS A 371 -25.89 7.39 -21.16
C CYS A 371 -27.27 7.82 -21.63
#